data_d8e28a3a04882063962db6557766cf6d
#
_entry.id   d8e28a3a04882063962db6557766cf6d
#
_cell.length_a   1.000
_cell.length_b   1.000
_cell.length_c   1.000
_cell.angle_alpha   90.00
_cell.angle_beta   90.00
_cell.angle_gamma   90.00
#
_symmetry.space_group_name_H-M   'P 1'
#
loop_
_entity.id
_entity.type
_entity.pdbx_description
1 polymer ?
#
loop_
_entity_poly.entity_id
_entity_poly.type
_entity_poly.pdbx_seq_one_letter_code
_entity_poly.pdbx_strand_id
1 'polypeptide(L)'
;MNIKKTINNILKVGWSLLLGGAILYWMYRGFDFQQVKDVLLHKMNWTWMLLSFPFGILAQTFRGWRWKQTLDPIGEHPRSSVSVNSIFMSYALSLLVPRIGEFARCGVLKRWDGISFPKSLGTVVTERIIDSLLVLLIAGCVFLLQIPVFLNFFDKTGTSMESILHQFTATGYIVTTICGIAILILLHFLLKKLSIYNKVKATLQGLWQGVASLKGVRNVPLFIGFTLGIWLCYFLHYFLTFQCFEATSHLSVMCGLVTFIIGSIAVVVPTPNGAGPWHFAVKTMLILYGISSNDALFFVLIVHSIQTLLVILLGIYAWISLSFTDKKMRKI
;
A
#
# COMPACT_ATOMS: atom_id res chain seq x y z
N MET A 1 -31.85 -8.81 0.46
CA MET A 1 -30.59 -8.22 -0.04
C MET A 1 -30.85 -6.76 -0.37
N ASN A 2 -30.17 -5.84 0.28
CA ASN A 2 -30.53 -4.38 0.18
C ASN A 2 -29.93 -3.80 -1.11
N ILE A 3 -30.75 -3.68 -2.15
CA ILE A 3 -30.39 -3.20 -3.51
C ILE A 3 -29.57 -1.92 -3.47
N LYS A 4 -29.94 -0.93 -2.63
CA LYS A 4 -29.20 0.33 -2.46
C LYS A 4 -27.76 0.11 -1.99
N LYS A 5 -27.49 -0.89 -1.12
CA LYS A 5 -26.16 -1.19 -0.62
C LYS A 5 -25.31 -1.85 -1.71
N THR A 6 -25.91 -2.69 -2.54
CA THR A 6 -25.25 -3.36 -3.67
C THR A 6 -24.87 -2.33 -4.73
N ILE A 7 -25.79 -1.43 -5.12
CA ILE A 7 -25.52 -0.34 -6.08
C ILE A 7 -24.40 0.57 -5.57
N ASN A 8 -24.40 0.95 -4.30
CA ASN A 8 -23.37 1.82 -3.72
C ASN A 8 -21.99 1.16 -3.72
N ASN A 9 -21.92 -0.15 -3.56
CA ASN A 9 -20.65 -0.90 -3.63
C ASN A 9 -20.16 -1.03 -5.08
N ILE A 10 -21.06 -1.27 -6.04
CA ILE A 10 -20.72 -1.30 -7.46
C ILE A 10 -20.20 0.07 -7.92
N LEU A 11 -20.84 1.16 -7.50
CA LEU A 11 -20.42 2.53 -7.81
C LEU A 11 -19.01 2.83 -7.25
N LYS A 12 -18.71 2.41 -6.02
CA LYS A 12 -17.38 2.61 -5.41
C LYS A 12 -16.27 1.86 -6.15
N VAL A 13 -16.52 0.62 -6.54
CA VAL A 13 -15.57 -0.17 -7.34
C VAL A 13 -15.43 0.41 -8.73
N GLY A 14 -16.55 0.76 -9.38
CA GLY A 14 -16.56 1.42 -10.68
C GLY A 14 -15.79 2.74 -10.68
N TRP A 15 -15.96 3.59 -9.65
CA TRP A 15 -15.21 4.83 -9.51
C TRP A 15 -13.70 4.62 -9.37
N SER A 16 -13.28 3.63 -8.59
CA SER A 16 -11.86 3.28 -8.43
C SER A 16 -11.22 2.80 -9.73
N LEU A 17 -11.95 2.00 -10.50
CA LEU A 17 -11.52 1.53 -11.83
C LEU A 17 -11.45 2.68 -12.84
N LEU A 18 -12.46 3.55 -12.85
CA LEU A 18 -12.50 4.73 -13.72
C LEU A 18 -11.35 5.70 -13.41
N LEU A 19 -11.08 5.98 -12.14
CA LEU A 19 -10.00 6.88 -11.74
C LEU A 19 -8.63 6.32 -12.16
N GLY A 20 -8.35 5.06 -11.82
CA GLY A 20 -7.10 4.40 -12.22
C GLY A 20 -6.96 4.32 -13.74
N GLY A 21 -8.02 3.94 -14.44
CA GLY A 21 -8.06 3.87 -15.90
C GLY A 21 -7.88 5.23 -16.58
N ALA A 22 -8.50 6.29 -16.05
CA ALA A 22 -8.36 7.65 -16.58
C ALA A 22 -6.91 8.15 -16.46
N ILE A 23 -6.26 7.92 -15.31
CA ILE A 23 -4.85 8.28 -15.11
C ILE A 23 -3.95 7.50 -16.08
N LEU A 24 -4.15 6.18 -16.21
CA LEU A 24 -3.39 5.37 -17.14
C LEU A 24 -3.62 5.80 -18.58
N TYR A 25 -4.87 6.02 -19.00
CA TYR A 25 -5.18 6.50 -20.33
C TYR A 25 -4.47 7.83 -20.65
N TRP A 26 -4.53 8.79 -19.72
CA TRP A 26 -3.86 10.07 -19.88
C TRP A 26 -2.34 9.94 -19.98
N MET A 27 -1.73 9.07 -19.18
CA MET A 27 -0.28 8.85 -19.16
C MET A 27 0.23 8.15 -20.41
N TYR A 28 -0.53 7.17 -20.91
CA TYR A 28 -0.11 6.32 -22.03
C TYR A 28 -0.74 6.73 -23.37
N ARG A 29 -1.43 7.88 -23.41
CA ARG A 29 -1.94 8.46 -24.64
C ARG A 29 -0.77 8.86 -25.55
N GLY A 30 -0.67 8.22 -26.72
CA GLY A 30 0.43 8.44 -27.67
C GLY A 30 1.70 7.65 -27.37
N PHE A 31 1.67 6.73 -26.40
CA PHE A 31 2.78 5.84 -26.09
C PHE A 31 2.87 4.69 -27.09
N ASP A 32 4.07 4.41 -27.59
CA ASP A 32 4.30 3.32 -28.54
C ASP A 32 4.48 1.98 -27.84
N PHE A 33 3.41 1.21 -27.75
CA PHE A 33 3.42 -0.13 -27.14
C PHE A 33 4.21 -1.17 -27.94
N GLN A 34 4.54 -0.92 -29.23
CA GLN A 34 5.34 -1.89 -29.99
C GLN A 34 6.76 -1.96 -29.47
N GLN A 35 7.29 -0.83 -28.98
CA GLN A 35 8.62 -0.76 -28.36
C GLN A 35 8.71 -1.55 -27.05
N VAL A 36 7.59 -1.80 -26.34
CA VAL A 36 7.60 -2.57 -25.09
C VAL A 36 8.14 -3.97 -25.31
N LYS A 37 7.78 -4.61 -26.43
CA LYS A 37 8.27 -5.95 -26.78
C LYS A 37 9.80 -5.94 -26.98
N ASP A 38 10.31 -4.93 -27.67
CA ASP A 38 11.76 -4.78 -27.91
C ASP A 38 12.51 -4.57 -26.58
N VAL A 39 11.99 -3.70 -25.72
CA VAL A 39 12.56 -3.46 -24.37
C VAL A 39 12.58 -4.74 -23.54
N LEU A 40 11.48 -5.47 -23.49
CA LEU A 40 11.37 -6.71 -22.72
C LEU A 40 12.32 -7.82 -23.22
N LEU A 41 12.48 -7.95 -24.55
CA LEU A 41 13.25 -9.05 -25.12
C LEU A 41 14.74 -8.75 -25.27
N HIS A 42 15.12 -7.48 -25.51
CA HIS A 42 16.49 -7.14 -25.91
C HIS A 42 17.20 -6.14 -25.01
N LYS A 43 16.45 -5.26 -24.30
CA LYS A 43 17.06 -4.15 -23.54
C LYS A 43 16.96 -4.32 -22.01
N MET A 44 16.12 -5.24 -21.55
CA MET A 44 15.91 -5.45 -20.13
C MET A 44 16.83 -6.55 -19.59
N ASN A 45 17.53 -6.25 -18.49
CA ASN A 45 18.30 -7.25 -17.76
C ASN A 45 17.39 -8.05 -16.81
N TRP A 46 16.97 -9.23 -17.26
CA TRP A 46 16.10 -10.13 -16.51
C TRP A 46 16.70 -10.67 -15.23
N THR A 47 18.02 -10.76 -15.12
CA THR A 47 18.69 -11.26 -13.91
C THR A 47 18.32 -10.44 -12.69
N TRP A 48 18.35 -9.12 -12.82
CA TRP A 48 17.98 -8.23 -11.71
C TRP A 48 16.49 -8.28 -11.37
N MET A 49 15.62 -8.42 -12.38
CA MET A 49 14.20 -8.59 -12.16
C MET A 49 13.90 -9.88 -11.37
N LEU A 50 14.49 -11.01 -11.79
CA LEU A 50 14.32 -12.28 -11.11
C LEU A 50 14.92 -12.25 -9.70
N LEU A 51 16.07 -11.59 -9.52
CA LEU A 51 16.70 -11.40 -8.20
C LEU A 51 15.83 -10.55 -7.27
N SER A 52 14.98 -9.69 -7.80
CA SER A 52 14.04 -8.88 -6.99
C SER A 52 12.91 -9.73 -6.38
N PHE A 53 12.47 -10.81 -7.02
CA PHE A 53 11.31 -11.60 -6.61
C PHE A 53 11.42 -12.21 -5.21
N PRO A 54 12.55 -12.82 -4.80
CA PRO A 54 12.70 -13.30 -3.43
C PRO A 54 12.38 -12.25 -2.38
N PHE A 55 12.77 -11.00 -2.59
CA PHE A 55 12.49 -9.92 -1.64
C PHE A 55 10.99 -9.59 -1.60
N GLY A 56 10.29 -9.58 -2.74
CA GLY A 56 8.83 -9.42 -2.77
C GLY A 56 8.10 -10.54 -2.02
N ILE A 57 8.55 -11.79 -2.18
CA ILE A 57 8.01 -12.95 -1.49
C ILE A 57 8.29 -12.88 0.02
N LEU A 58 9.54 -12.55 0.40
CA LEU A 58 9.94 -12.41 1.80
C LEU A 58 9.17 -11.29 2.52
N ALA A 59 8.96 -10.15 1.87
CA ALA A 59 8.18 -9.05 2.44
C ALA A 59 6.77 -9.50 2.84
N GLN A 60 6.09 -10.23 1.95
CA GLN A 60 4.75 -10.75 2.23
C GLN A 60 4.77 -11.88 3.27
N THR A 61 5.80 -12.72 3.28
CA THR A 61 6.00 -13.77 4.28
C THR A 61 6.22 -13.18 5.67
N PHE A 62 7.11 -12.20 5.80
CA PHE A 62 7.34 -11.48 7.06
C PHE A 62 6.06 -10.79 7.55
N ARG A 63 5.25 -10.25 6.64
CA ARG A 63 3.94 -9.68 6.97
C ARG A 63 3.00 -10.74 7.58
N GLY A 64 2.97 -11.94 7.04
CA GLY A 64 2.20 -13.06 7.58
C GLY A 64 2.66 -13.48 8.97
N TRP A 65 3.98 -13.57 9.20
CA TRP A 65 4.54 -13.92 10.51
C TRP A 65 4.37 -12.80 11.54
N ARG A 66 4.52 -11.55 11.16
CA ARG A 66 4.23 -10.39 12.01
C ARG A 66 2.77 -10.37 12.43
N TRP A 67 1.85 -10.64 11.49
CA TRP A 67 0.43 -10.65 11.79
C TRP A 67 0.05 -11.72 12.80
N LYS A 68 0.66 -12.90 12.71
CA LYS A 68 0.49 -13.93 13.74
C LYS A 68 0.86 -13.40 15.13
N GLN A 69 1.95 -12.66 15.27
CA GLN A 69 2.38 -12.09 16.56
C GLN A 69 1.38 -11.09 17.16
N THR A 70 0.57 -10.43 16.35
CA THR A 70 -0.48 -9.53 16.84
C THR A 70 -1.77 -10.26 17.20
N LEU A 71 -1.98 -11.48 16.67
CA LEU A 71 -3.13 -12.32 16.97
C LEU A 71 -2.94 -13.16 18.24
N ASP A 72 -1.73 -13.64 18.49
CA ASP A 72 -1.40 -14.48 19.66
C ASP A 72 -1.83 -13.85 21.01
N PRO A 73 -1.59 -12.54 21.29
CA PRO A 73 -1.96 -11.92 22.55
C PRO A 73 -3.46 -11.82 22.80
N ILE A 74 -4.28 -11.85 21.75
CA ILE A 74 -5.74 -11.79 21.87
C ILE A 74 -6.40 -13.18 21.89
N GLY A 75 -5.57 -14.23 22.10
CA GLY A 75 -6.01 -15.62 22.20
C GLY A 75 -6.37 -16.27 20.87
N GLU A 76 -5.86 -15.74 19.77
CA GLU A 76 -6.09 -16.26 18.42
C GLU A 76 -4.76 -16.79 17.84
N HIS A 77 -4.66 -18.11 17.62
CA HIS A 77 -3.41 -18.79 17.27
C HIS A 77 -3.45 -19.39 15.86
N PRO A 78 -3.29 -18.58 14.79
CA PRO A 78 -3.25 -19.10 13.42
C PRO A 78 -1.98 -19.90 13.15
N ARG A 79 -2.10 -20.89 12.26
CA ARG A 79 -0.92 -21.56 11.69
C ARG A 79 -0.12 -20.57 10.83
N SER A 80 1.20 -20.64 10.91
CA SER A 80 2.08 -19.74 10.15
C SER A 80 1.87 -19.83 8.64
N SER A 81 1.66 -21.04 8.10
CA SER A 81 1.38 -21.26 6.68
C SER A 81 0.06 -20.62 6.24
N VAL A 82 -1.01 -20.76 7.06
CA VAL A 82 -2.32 -20.17 6.75
C VAL A 82 -2.24 -18.64 6.83
N SER A 83 -1.51 -18.10 7.81
CA SER A 83 -1.29 -16.66 7.93
C SER A 83 -0.56 -16.09 6.72
N VAL A 84 0.53 -16.72 6.26
CA VAL A 84 1.29 -16.28 5.06
C VAL A 84 0.42 -16.40 3.80
N ASN A 85 -0.22 -17.54 3.58
CA ASN A 85 -1.09 -17.73 2.42
C ASN A 85 -2.28 -16.75 2.41
N SER A 86 -2.77 -16.36 3.58
CA SER A 86 -3.81 -15.33 3.68
C SER A 86 -3.33 -13.95 3.20
N ILE A 87 -2.05 -13.62 3.43
CA ILE A 87 -1.44 -12.38 2.90
C ILE A 87 -1.32 -12.46 1.37
N PHE A 88 -0.79 -13.55 0.80
CA PHE A 88 -0.71 -13.71 -0.65
C PHE A 88 -2.08 -13.59 -1.31
N MET A 89 -3.09 -14.25 -0.76
CA MET A 89 -4.48 -14.15 -1.24
C MET A 89 -5.02 -12.71 -1.13
N SER A 90 -4.71 -12.02 -0.04
CA SER A 90 -5.12 -10.63 0.19
C SER A 90 -4.64 -9.69 -0.91
N TYR A 91 -3.35 -9.77 -1.25
CA TYR A 91 -2.77 -8.94 -2.30
C TYR A 91 -3.38 -9.26 -3.67
N ALA A 92 -3.51 -10.54 -4.03
CA ALA A 92 -4.12 -10.95 -5.29
C ALA A 92 -5.59 -10.48 -5.41
N LEU A 93 -6.39 -10.60 -4.36
CA LEU A 93 -7.78 -10.12 -4.38
C LEU A 93 -7.88 -8.60 -4.44
N SER A 94 -6.90 -7.88 -3.92
CA SER A 94 -6.84 -6.41 -4.00
C SER A 94 -6.57 -5.90 -5.42
N LEU A 95 -6.13 -6.75 -6.35
CA LEU A 95 -6.05 -6.44 -7.78
C LEU A 95 -7.45 -6.31 -8.41
N LEU A 96 -8.43 -7.06 -7.91
CA LEU A 96 -9.80 -7.04 -8.42
C LEU A 96 -10.61 -5.89 -7.82
N VAL A 97 -10.54 -5.75 -6.50
CA VAL A 97 -11.27 -4.71 -5.76
C VAL A 97 -10.33 -4.07 -4.74
N PRO A 98 -10.10 -2.76 -4.81
CA PRO A 98 -9.23 -2.07 -3.87
C PRO A 98 -9.60 -2.34 -2.41
N ARG A 99 -8.60 -2.65 -1.59
CA ARG A 99 -8.72 -2.90 -0.14
C ARG A 99 -9.57 -4.12 0.28
N ILE A 100 -10.17 -4.88 -0.65
CA ILE A 100 -10.94 -6.08 -0.28
C ILE A 100 -10.06 -7.15 0.35
N GLY A 101 -8.78 -7.17 0.00
CA GLY A 101 -7.80 -8.11 0.51
C GLY A 101 -7.70 -8.10 2.04
N GLU A 102 -7.87 -6.95 2.68
CA GLU A 102 -7.82 -6.84 4.15
C GLU A 102 -8.97 -7.64 4.82
N PHE A 103 -10.14 -7.63 4.22
CA PHE A 103 -11.27 -8.45 4.65
C PHE A 103 -11.07 -9.92 4.27
N ALA A 104 -10.54 -10.16 3.08
CA ALA A 104 -10.32 -11.51 2.56
C ALA A 104 -9.34 -12.30 3.42
N ARG A 105 -8.21 -11.72 3.86
CA ARG A 105 -7.25 -12.41 4.75
C ARG A 105 -7.85 -12.80 6.08
N CYS A 106 -8.74 -11.96 6.66
CA CYS A 106 -9.48 -12.30 7.86
C CYS A 106 -10.47 -13.45 7.61
N GLY A 107 -11.11 -13.47 6.44
CA GLY A 107 -11.98 -14.56 6.00
C GLY A 107 -11.24 -15.90 5.84
N VAL A 108 -10.01 -15.85 5.29
CA VAL A 108 -9.14 -17.04 5.17
C VAL A 108 -8.82 -17.59 6.56
N LEU A 109 -8.34 -16.77 7.51
CA LEU A 109 -8.05 -17.24 8.87
C LEU A 109 -9.28 -17.82 9.56
N LYS A 110 -10.45 -17.18 9.39
CA LYS A 110 -11.71 -17.71 9.93
C LYS A 110 -12.05 -19.07 9.34
N ARG A 111 -11.87 -19.25 8.03
CA ARG A 111 -12.25 -20.47 7.32
C ARG A 111 -11.34 -21.66 7.62
N TRP A 112 -10.02 -21.45 7.73
CA TRP A 112 -9.04 -22.53 7.86
C TRP A 112 -8.59 -22.77 9.30
N ASP A 113 -8.52 -21.73 10.13
CA ASP A 113 -8.03 -21.83 11.51
C ASP A 113 -9.11 -21.48 12.57
N GLY A 114 -10.34 -21.17 12.16
CA GLY A 114 -11.43 -20.81 13.09
C GLY A 114 -11.21 -19.48 13.82
N ILE A 115 -10.29 -18.63 13.36
CA ILE A 115 -9.95 -17.34 13.98
C ILE A 115 -11.14 -16.39 13.92
N SER A 116 -11.39 -15.65 14.99
CA SER A 116 -12.44 -14.64 15.05
C SER A 116 -12.24 -13.53 14.03
N PHE A 117 -13.19 -13.37 13.11
CA PHE A 117 -13.12 -12.34 12.08
C PHE A 117 -13.04 -10.91 12.64
N PRO A 118 -13.86 -10.50 13.65
CA PRO A 118 -13.74 -9.15 14.22
C PRO A 118 -12.40 -8.89 14.90
N LYS A 119 -11.85 -9.87 15.63
CA LYS A 119 -10.56 -9.74 16.29
C LYS A 119 -9.43 -9.61 15.27
N SER A 120 -9.42 -10.46 14.23
CA SER A 120 -8.42 -10.40 13.18
C SER A 120 -8.49 -9.09 12.39
N LEU A 121 -9.69 -8.56 12.13
CA LEU A 121 -9.85 -7.26 11.48
C LEU A 121 -9.31 -6.11 12.35
N GLY A 122 -9.50 -6.16 13.68
CA GLY A 122 -8.91 -5.19 14.60
C GLY A 122 -7.38 -5.15 14.51
N THR A 123 -6.71 -6.32 14.47
CA THR A 123 -5.25 -6.37 14.31
C THR A 123 -4.78 -5.88 12.94
N VAL A 124 -5.58 -6.05 11.87
CA VAL A 124 -5.29 -5.47 10.55
C VAL A 124 -5.19 -3.95 10.63
N VAL A 125 -6.11 -3.30 11.32
CA VAL A 125 -6.09 -1.84 11.49
C VAL A 125 -4.84 -1.40 12.25
N THR A 126 -4.48 -2.13 13.32
CA THR A 126 -3.24 -1.87 14.06
C THR A 126 -2.01 -1.95 13.18
N GLU A 127 -1.91 -2.98 12.33
CA GLU A 127 -0.83 -3.10 11.36
C GLU A 127 -0.77 -1.90 10.40
N ARG A 128 -1.94 -1.43 9.90
CA ARG A 128 -1.99 -0.26 9.01
C ARG A 128 -1.49 1.00 9.69
N ILE A 129 -1.82 1.20 10.97
CA ILE A 129 -1.33 2.35 11.75
C ILE A 129 0.20 2.29 11.85
N ILE A 130 0.77 1.15 12.24
CA ILE A 130 2.22 0.98 12.36
C ILE A 130 2.93 1.23 11.02
N ASP A 131 2.42 0.61 9.96
CA ASP A 131 2.98 0.76 8.62
C ASP A 131 2.91 2.22 8.15
N SER A 132 1.79 2.91 8.40
CA SER A 132 1.61 4.33 8.05
C SER A 132 2.55 5.25 8.83
N LEU A 133 2.73 5.02 10.13
CA LEU A 133 3.67 5.78 10.95
C LEU A 133 5.11 5.59 10.47
N LEU A 134 5.49 4.36 10.12
CA LEU A 134 6.83 4.09 9.59
C LEU A 134 7.06 4.76 8.23
N VAL A 135 6.07 4.70 7.31
CA VAL A 135 6.14 5.40 6.02
C VAL A 135 6.29 6.90 6.22
N LEU A 136 5.51 7.50 7.12
CA LEU A 136 5.60 8.93 7.42
C LEU A 136 6.96 9.31 8.03
N LEU A 137 7.50 8.46 8.91
CA LEU A 137 8.84 8.67 9.46
C LEU A 137 9.91 8.64 8.36
N ILE A 138 9.90 7.59 7.53
CA ILE A 138 10.86 7.47 6.42
C ILE A 138 10.68 8.64 5.44
N ALA A 139 9.43 9.00 5.10
CA ALA A 139 9.12 10.13 4.22
C ALA A 139 9.69 11.45 4.77
N GLY A 140 9.53 11.70 6.07
CA GLY A 140 10.10 12.88 6.73
C GLY A 140 11.62 12.90 6.66
N CYS A 141 12.28 11.77 6.97
CA CYS A 141 13.74 11.65 6.84
C CYS A 141 14.22 11.87 5.40
N VAL A 142 13.56 11.23 4.43
CA VAL A 142 13.89 11.35 3.01
C VAL A 142 13.70 12.79 2.52
N PHE A 143 12.60 13.45 2.92
CA PHE A 143 12.34 14.84 2.58
C PHE A 143 13.46 15.76 3.11
N LEU A 144 13.83 15.61 4.38
CA LEU A 144 14.89 16.41 4.99
C LEU A 144 16.26 16.20 4.30
N LEU A 145 16.58 14.97 3.91
CA LEU A 145 17.83 14.65 3.23
C LEU A 145 17.86 15.10 1.76
N GLN A 146 16.70 15.30 1.14
CA GLN A 146 16.57 15.62 -0.29
C GLN A 146 15.91 16.99 -0.54
N ILE A 147 15.94 17.89 0.45
CA ILE A 147 15.44 19.27 0.30
C ILE A 147 15.90 19.93 -1.00
N PRO A 148 17.19 19.85 -1.42
CA PRO A 148 17.63 20.47 -2.67
C PRO A 148 16.90 19.94 -3.92
N VAL A 149 16.58 18.66 -3.98
CA VAL A 149 15.83 18.06 -5.09
C VAL A 149 14.41 18.58 -5.15
N PHE A 150 13.76 18.69 -3.98
CA PHE A 150 12.41 19.24 -3.88
C PHE A 150 12.36 20.74 -4.19
N LEU A 151 13.36 21.53 -3.75
CA LEU A 151 13.46 22.94 -4.08
C LEU A 151 13.62 23.14 -5.59
N ASN A 152 14.52 22.40 -6.24
CA ASN A 152 14.68 22.42 -7.70
C ASN A 152 13.39 22.02 -8.45
N PHE A 153 12.59 21.13 -7.87
CA PHE A 153 11.28 20.78 -8.43
C PHE A 153 10.32 21.97 -8.38
N PHE A 154 10.21 22.61 -7.23
CA PHE A 154 9.33 23.76 -7.05
C PHE A 154 9.75 24.92 -7.98
N ASP A 155 11.04 25.18 -8.12
CA ASP A 155 11.56 26.21 -9.02
C ASP A 155 11.22 25.91 -10.48
N LYS A 156 11.38 24.65 -10.93
CA LYS A 156 11.08 24.22 -12.30
C LYS A 156 9.57 24.20 -12.60
N THR A 157 8.73 24.01 -11.62
CA THR A 157 7.25 24.00 -11.78
C THR A 157 6.66 25.40 -11.63
N GLY A 158 7.46 26.42 -11.34
CA GLY A 158 7.00 27.79 -11.12
C GLY A 158 6.22 27.97 -9.80
N THR A 159 6.28 26.97 -8.93
CA THR A 159 5.61 26.98 -7.64
C THR A 159 6.67 27.22 -6.57
N SER A 160 7.03 28.46 -6.28
CA SER A 160 7.97 28.72 -5.19
C SER A 160 7.31 28.36 -3.86
N MET A 161 8.07 27.81 -2.92
CA MET A 161 7.61 27.57 -1.53
C MET A 161 7.07 28.88 -0.93
N GLU A 162 7.65 29.99 -1.30
CA GLU A 162 7.25 31.34 -0.93
C GLU A 162 5.85 31.69 -1.46
N SER A 163 5.51 31.33 -2.70
CA SER A 163 4.18 31.54 -3.28
C SER A 163 3.10 30.69 -2.59
N ILE A 164 3.43 29.47 -2.18
CA ILE A 164 2.52 28.61 -1.42
C ILE A 164 2.33 29.18 -0.01
N LEU A 165 3.39 29.60 0.67
CA LEU A 165 3.32 30.20 2.00
C LEU A 165 2.63 31.56 1.98
N HIS A 166 2.81 32.37 0.94
CA HIS A 166 2.08 33.64 0.77
C HIS A 166 0.61 33.48 0.43
N GLN A 167 0.19 32.39 -0.21
CA GLN A 167 -1.23 32.07 -0.41
C GLN A 167 -1.93 31.70 0.92
N PHE A 168 -1.19 31.19 1.90
CA PHE A 168 -1.66 31.00 3.26
C PHE A 168 -1.35 32.23 4.12
N THR A 169 -2.12 33.30 3.93
CA THR A 169 -2.13 34.41 4.88
C THR A 169 -2.56 33.93 6.27
N ALA A 170 -2.15 34.64 7.35
CA ALA A 170 -2.57 34.32 8.71
C ALA A 170 -4.08 34.11 8.83
N THR A 171 -4.87 34.87 8.05
CA THR A 171 -6.32 34.72 7.91
C THR A 171 -6.71 33.36 7.31
N GLY A 172 -5.96 32.84 6.32
CA GLY A 172 -6.21 31.53 5.71
C GLY A 172 -6.00 30.38 6.71
N TYR A 173 -4.97 30.44 7.54
CA TYR A 173 -4.75 29.44 8.61
C TYR A 173 -5.87 29.48 9.65
N ILE A 174 -6.29 30.68 10.08
CA ILE A 174 -7.39 30.84 11.02
C ILE A 174 -8.69 30.28 10.44
N VAL A 175 -9.04 30.64 9.20
CA VAL A 175 -10.26 30.15 8.52
C VAL A 175 -10.22 28.63 8.36
N THR A 176 -9.09 28.06 7.89
CA THR A 176 -8.94 26.60 7.71
C THR A 176 -9.06 25.87 9.05
N THR A 177 -8.46 26.43 10.11
CA THR A 177 -8.54 25.85 11.46
C THR A 177 -9.96 25.91 12.00
N ILE A 178 -10.65 27.06 11.86
CA ILE A 178 -12.05 27.23 12.29
C ILE A 178 -12.97 26.29 11.48
N CYS A 179 -12.80 26.20 10.17
CA CYS A 179 -13.56 25.26 9.34
C CYS A 179 -13.29 23.80 9.74
N GLY A 180 -12.04 23.44 10.02
CA GLY A 180 -11.67 22.11 10.50
C GLY A 180 -12.34 21.78 11.85
N ILE A 181 -12.31 22.70 12.80
CA ILE A 181 -12.97 22.56 14.10
C ILE A 181 -14.49 22.48 13.92
N ALA A 182 -15.09 23.34 13.08
CA ALA A 182 -16.53 23.33 12.80
C ALA A 182 -16.98 22.01 12.17
N ILE A 183 -16.19 21.44 11.24
CA ILE A 183 -16.44 20.12 10.64
C ILE A 183 -16.35 19.01 11.69
N LEU A 184 -15.37 19.04 12.58
CA LEU A 184 -15.24 18.07 13.68
C LEU A 184 -16.40 18.14 14.66
N ILE A 185 -16.84 19.35 15.01
CA ILE A 185 -18.01 19.58 15.87
C ILE A 185 -19.28 19.07 15.17
N LEU A 186 -19.48 19.41 13.89
CA LEU A 186 -20.63 18.95 13.10
C LEU A 186 -20.64 17.42 12.98
N LEU A 187 -19.49 16.81 12.71
CA LEU A 187 -19.33 15.35 12.68
C LEU A 187 -19.65 14.72 14.05
N HIS A 188 -19.19 15.32 15.15
CA HIS A 188 -19.51 14.87 16.50
C HIS A 188 -21.01 14.91 16.78
N PHE A 189 -21.69 16.02 16.44
CA PHE A 189 -23.14 16.15 16.60
C PHE A 189 -23.94 15.20 15.70
N LEU A 190 -23.53 15.03 14.43
CA LEU A 190 -24.15 14.10 13.49
C LEU A 190 -23.98 12.64 13.96
N LEU A 191 -22.80 12.28 14.43
CA LEU A 191 -22.54 10.95 14.96
C LEU A 191 -23.33 10.65 16.23
N LYS A 192 -23.52 11.67 17.10
CA LYS A 192 -24.27 11.53 18.36
C LYS A 192 -25.78 11.37 18.13
N LYS A 193 -26.33 11.95 17.06
CA LYS A 193 -27.75 11.91 16.69
C LYS A 193 -28.16 10.65 15.91
N LEU A 194 -27.18 9.94 15.31
CA LEU A 194 -27.41 8.71 14.57
C LEU A 194 -27.19 7.49 15.49
N SER A 195 -28.01 6.45 15.38
CA SER A 195 -27.85 5.16 16.10
C SER A 195 -26.51 4.46 15.80
N ILE A 196 -25.67 5.09 14.97
CA ILE A 196 -24.32 4.72 14.57
C ILE A 196 -23.32 4.97 15.71
N TYR A 197 -23.62 5.84 16.69
CA TYR A 197 -22.68 6.16 17.79
C TYR A 197 -22.19 4.93 18.54
N ASN A 198 -23.10 4.00 18.88
CA ASN A 198 -22.71 2.77 19.56
C ASN A 198 -21.87 1.84 18.68
N LYS A 199 -22.11 1.80 17.37
CA LYS A 199 -21.28 1.07 16.41
C LYS A 199 -19.91 1.70 16.25
N VAL A 200 -19.85 3.01 16.15
CA VAL A 200 -18.59 3.77 16.06
C VAL A 200 -17.78 3.62 17.36
N LYS A 201 -18.44 3.74 18.52
CA LYS A 201 -17.79 3.52 19.82
C LYS A 201 -17.25 2.09 19.96
N ALA A 202 -18.03 1.08 19.58
CA ALA A 202 -17.57 -0.32 19.59
C ALA A 202 -16.41 -0.55 18.61
N THR A 203 -16.43 0.10 17.45
CA THR A 203 -15.33 0.05 16.48
C THR A 203 -14.08 0.73 17.02
N LEU A 204 -14.22 1.93 17.63
CA LEU A 204 -13.11 2.65 18.26
C LEU A 204 -12.52 1.88 19.45
N GLN A 205 -13.38 1.23 20.25
CA GLN A 205 -12.93 0.34 21.33
C GLN A 205 -12.18 -0.88 20.77
N GLY A 206 -12.66 -1.48 19.67
CA GLY A 206 -11.97 -2.56 18.97
C GLY A 206 -10.63 -2.12 18.38
N LEU A 207 -10.55 -0.90 17.83
CA LEU A 207 -9.30 -0.29 17.37
C LEU A 207 -8.32 -0.07 18.52
N TRP A 208 -8.81 0.48 19.64
CA TRP A 208 -7.99 0.66 20.84
C TRP A 208 -7.48 -0.66 21.41
N GLN A 209 -8.33 -1.68 21.45
CA GLN A 209 -7.91 -3.04 21.85
C GLN A 209 -6.87 -3.61 20.88
N GLY A 210 -7.00 -3.34 19.57
CA GLY A 210 -6.01 -3.69 18.56
C GLY A 210 -4.66 -3.01 18.82
N VAL A 211 -4.64 -1.71 19.13
CA VAL A 211 -3.42 -0.98 19.50
C VAL A 211 -2.88 -1.47 20.85
N ALA A 212 -3.75 -1.73 21.81
CA ALA A 212 -3.37 -2.27 23.11
C ALA A 212 -2.80 -3.71 23.01
N SER A 213 -3.17 -4.48 21.98
CA SER A 213 -2.63 -5.82 21.74
C SER A 213 -1.11 -5.81 21.48
N LEU A 214 -0.56 -4.66 21.03
CA LEU A 214 0.89 -4.49 20.88
C LEU A 214 1.64 -4.62 22.20
N LYS A 215 1.03 -4.22 23.32
CA LYS A 215 1.62 -4.40 24.66
C LYS A 215 1.73 -5.88 25.04
N GLY A 216 0.94 -6.74 24.44
CA GLY A 216 0.94 -8.20 24.65
C GLY A 216 1.86 -8.96 23.68
N VAL A 217 2.53 -8.29 22.75
CA VAL A 217 3.45 -8.97 21.82
C VAL A 217 4.59 -9.59 22.61
N ARG A 218 4.68 -10.92 22.55
CA ARG A 218 5.58 -11.72 23.38
C ARG A 218 7.06 -11.49 23.04
N ASN A 219 7.37 -11.20 21.79
CA ASN A 219 8.74 -10.97 21.30
C ASN A 219 8.80 -9.66 20.50
N VAL A 220 8.96 -8.54 21.21
CA VAL A 220 9.03 -7.21 20.62
C VAL A 220 10.20 -7.04 19.65
N PRO A 221 11.44 -7.52 19.96
CA PRO A 221 12.54 -7.44 19.00
C PRO A 221 12.24 -8.13 17.68
N LEU A 222 11.63 -9.31 17.72
CA LEU A 222 11.25 -10.04 16.50
C LEU A 222 10.14 -9.32 15.72
N PHE A 223 9.19 -8.70 16.42
CA PHE A 223 8.14 -7.89 15.80
C PHE A 223 8.72 -6.67 15.06
N ILE A 224 9.67 -5.97 15.70
CA ILE A 224 10.40 -4.85 15.08
C ILE A 224 11.23 -5.38 13.89
N GLY A 225 11.92 -6.50 14.06
CA GLY A 225 12.70 -7.14 13.00
C GLY A 225 11.84 -7.48 11.77
N PHE A 226 10.66 -8.06 11.95
CA PHE A 226 9.73 -8.27 10.84
C PHE A 226 9.23 -6.97 10.24
N THR A 227 8.93 -5.95 11.05
CA THR A 227 8.47 -4.66 10.55
C THR A 227 9.51 -3.99 9.67
N LEU A 228 10.76 -3.92 10.12
CA LEU A 228 11.86 -3.36 9.32
C LEU A 228 12.17 -4.26 8.11
N GLY A 229 12.15 -5.58 8.29
CA GLY A 229 12.36 -6.55 7.22
C GLY A 229 11.33 -6.45 6.11
N ILE A 230 10.06 -6.22 6.41
CA ILE A 230 9.01 -6.01 5.41
C ILE A 230 9.36 -4.82 4.51
N TRP A 231 9.68 -3.67 5.10
CA TRP A 231 9.93 -2.44 4.35
C TRP A 231 11.26 -2.48 3.62
N LEU A 232 12.30 -3.07 4.22
CA LEU A 232 13.58 -3.30 3.54
C LEU A 232 13.42 -4.23 2.33
N CYS A 233 12.69 -5.33 2.50
CA CYS A 233 12.43 -6.26 1.40
C CYS A 233 11.58 -5.62 0.30
N TYR A 234 10.55 -4.82 0.61
CA TYR A 234 9.81 -4.07 -0.40
C TYR A 234 10.68 -3.05 -1.12
N PHE A 235 11.54 -2.36 -0.38
CA PHE A 235 12.49 -1.43 -0.99
C PHE A 235 13.46 -2.16 -1.92
N LEU A 236 14.06 -3.26 -1.50
CA LEU A 236 14.97 -4.06 -2.33
C LEU A 236 14.25 -4.66 -3.55
N HIS A 237 13.02 -5.17 -3.37
CA HIS A 237 12.19 -5.64 -4.48
C HIS A 237 11.97 -4.57 -5.55
N TYR A 238 11.79 -3.32 -5.13
CA TYR A 238 11.64 -2.20 -6.03
C TYR A 238 13.00 -1.70 -6.56
N PHE A 239 13.99 -1.48 -5.70
CA PHE A 239 15.27 -0.86 -6.07
C PHE A 239 16.09 -1.71 -7.04
N LEU A 240 16.07 -3.03 -6.91
CA LEU A 240 16.74 -3.93 -7.84
C LEU A 240 16.22 -3.79 -9.27
N THR A 241 14.98 -3.36 -9.46
CA THR A 241 14.42 -3.12 -10.80
C THR A 241 15.09 -1.94 -11.52
N PHE A 242 15.76 -1.03 -10.81
CA PHE A 242 16.54 0.03 -11.46
C PHE A 242 17.68 -0.54 -12.28
N GLN A 243 18.27 -1.63 -11.85
CA GLN A 243 19.34 -2.32 -12.56
C GLN A 243 18.86 -3.10 -13.80
N CYS A 244 17.54 -3.20 -13.99
CA CYS A 244 16.96 -3.86 -15.15
C CYS A 244 17.10 -3.05 -16.45
N PHE A 245 17.25 -1.74 -16.35
CA PHE A 245 17.25 -0.83 -17.50
C PHE A 245 18.47 0.08 -17.45
N GLU A 246 19.14 0.25 -18.60
CA GLU A 246 20.31 1.11 -18.73
C GLU A 246 20.01 2.56 -18.28
N ALA A 247 18.85 3.08 -18.66
CA ALA A 247 18.40 4.43 -18.30
C ALA A 247 18.30 4.68 -16.78
N THR A 248 18.07 3.66 -15.96
CA THR A 248 17.89 3.81 -14.51
C THR A 248 19.00 3.20 -13.67
N SER A 249 19.90 2.40 -14.26
CA SER A 249 20.94 1.64 -13.55
C SER A 249 21.95 2.51 -12.82
N HIS A 250 22.17 3.75 -13.28
CA HIS A 250 23.09 4.72 -12.68
C HIS A 250 22.48 5.50 -11.51
N LEU A 251 21.17 5.37 -11.27
CA LEU A 251 20.48 6.12 -10.22
C LEU A 251 20.91 5.67 -8.83
N SER A 252 21.07 6.62 -7.94
CA SER A 252 21.52 6.37 -6.56
C SER A 252 20.46 5.64 -5.72
N VAL A 253 20.91 4.98 -4.65
CA VAL A 253 20.04 4.37 -3.63
C VAL A 253 19.07 5.40 -3.06
N MET A 254 19.50 6.66 -2.92
CA MET A 254 18.65 7.73 -2.41
C MET A 254 17.51 8.06 -3.38
N CYS A 255 17.79 8.12 -4.69
CA CYS A 255 16.74 8.25 -5.71
C CYS A 255 15.74 7.09 -5.64
N GLY A 256 16.24 5.86 -5.48
CA GLY A 256 15.41 4.69 -5.27
C GLY A 256 14.51 4.82 -4.03
N LEU A 257 15.05 5.33 -2.92
CA LEU A 257 14.30 5.50 -1.68
C LEU A 257 13.22 6.59 -1.81
N VAL A 258 13.54 7.73 -2.43
CA VAL A 258 12.57 8.81 -2.69
C VAL A 258 11.41 8.31 -3.55
N THR A 259 11.72 7.68 -4.68
CA THR A 259 10.71 7.18 -5.62
C THR A 259 9.86 6.07 -5.00
N PHE A 260 10.47 5.19 -4.19
CA PHE A 260 9.78 4.15 -3.43
C PHE A 260 8.78 4.73 -2.43
N ILE A 261 9.19 5.72 -1.64
CA ILE A 261 8.33 6.36 -0.63
C ILE A 261 7.19 7.14 -1.28
N ILE A 262 7.48 7.93 -2.31
CA ILE A 262 6.45 8.68 -3.04
C ILE A 262 5.46 7.72 -3.72
N GLY A 263 5.95 6.64 -4.33
CA GLY A 263 5.11 5.57 -4.87
C GLY A 263 4.24 4.91 -3.79
N SER A 264 4.81 4.64 -2.60
CA SER A 264 4.07 4.05 -1.48
C SER A 264 2.96 4.97 -0.96
N ILE A 265 3.19 6.29 -0.93
CA ILE A 265 2.17 7.29 -0.58
C ILE A 265 1.08 7.32 -1.66
N ALA A 266 1.44 7.29 -2.93
CA ALA A 266 0.48 7.33 -4.04
C ALA A 266 -0.51 6.15 -4.02
N VAL A 267 -0.12 4.97 -3.51
CA VAL A 267 -1.00 3.79 -3.36
C VAL A 267 -2.13 4.02 -2.33
N VAL A 268 -2.08 5.08 -1.51
CA VAL A 268 -3.20 5.47 -0.63
C VAL A 268 -4.45 5.80 -1.45
N VAL A 269 -4.30 6.31 -2.68
CA VAL A 269 -5.41 6.51 -3.61
C VAL A 269 -6.00 5.14 -3.97
N PRO A 270 -7.32 4.92 -3.72
CA PRO A 270 -7.94 3.61 -3.82
C PRO A 270 -8.16 3.18 -5.27
N THR A 271 -7.11 2.75 -5.95
CA THR A 271 -7.14 2.11 -7.26
C THR A 271 -6.65 0.67 -7.17
N PRO A 272 -7.02 -0.23 -8.11
CA PRO A 272 -6.51 -1.60 -8.10
C PRO A 272 -4.99 -1.63 -8.12
N ASN A 273 -4.38 -2.21 -7.09
CA ASN A 273 -2.91 -2.29 -6.92
C ASN A 273 -2.17 -0.94 -7.03
N GLY A 274 -2.83 0.20 -6.80
CA GLY A 274 -2.23 1.52 -7.01
C GLY A 274 -2.03 1.91 -8.47
N ALA A 275 -2.58 1.15 -9.42
CA ALA A 275 -2.46 1.43 -10.86
C ALA A 275 -2.98 2.84 -11.19
N GLY A 276 -2.23 3.57 -11.97
CA GLY A 276 -2.44 4.98 -12.26
C GLY A 276 -1.67 5.89 -11.29
N PRO A 277 -2.11 6.09 -10.06
CA PRO A 277 -1.43 6.97 -9.09
C PRO A 277 0.04 6.60 -8.84
N TRP A 278 0.35 5.32 -8.67
CA TRP A 278 1.73 4.86 -8.51
C TRP A 278 2.57 5.14 -9.78
N HIS A 279 2.03 4.82 -10.97
CA HIS A 279 2.72 5.08 -12.24
C HIS A 279 3.02 6.57 -12.39
N PHE A 280 2.05 7.43 -12.13
CA PHE A 280 2.22 8.88 -12.21
C PHE A 280 3.29 9.38 -11.24
N ALA A 281 3.21 8.96 -9.98
CA ALA A 281 4.12 9.41 -8.93
C ALA A 281 5.57 9.00 -9.22
N VAL A 282 5.80 7.73 -9.53
CA VAL A 282 7.15 7.21 -9.80
C VAL A 282 7.71 7.79 -11.10
N LYS A 283 6.90 7.86 -12.19
CA LYS A 283 7.32 8.52 -13.43
C LYS A 283 7.78 9.95 -13.19
N THR A 284 6.97 10.73 -12.48
CA THR A 284 7.26 12.14 -12.20
C THR A 284 8.57 12.29 -11.44
N MET A 285 8.79 11.46 -10.42
CA MET A 285 10.05 11.49 -9.68
C MET A 285 11.24 11.08 -10.53
N LEU A 286 11.15 10.04 -11.36
CA LEU A 286 12.23 9.64 -12.27
C LEU A 286 12.62 10.78 -13.24
N ILE A 287 11.64 11.49 -13.78
CA ILE A 287 11.89 12.67 -14.65
C ILE A 287 12.64 13.77 -13.88
N LEU A 288 12.32 13.99 -12.60
CA LEU A 288 13.04 14.95 -11.77
C LEU A 288 14.50 14.58 -11.54
N TYR A 289 14.79 13.28 -11.49
CA TYR A 289 16.16 12.75 -11.43
C TYR A 289 16.85 12.65 -12.80
N GLY A 290 16.26 13.25 -13.85
CA GLY A 290 16.89 13.38 -15.18
C GLY A 290 16.58 12.25 -16.16
N ILE A 291 15.69 11.32 -15.81
CA ILE A 291 15.28 10.26 -16.73
C ILE A 291 14.31 10.82 -17.78
N SER A 292 14.48 10.43 -19.04
CA SER A 292 13.57 10.85 -20.10
C SER A 292 12.13 10.42 -19.81
N SER A 293 11.15 11.22 -20.25
CA SER A 293 9.73 10.89 -20.03
C SER A 293 9.35 9.52 -20.61
N ASN A 294 9.98 9.13 -21.71
CA ASN A 294 9.72 7.87 -22.40
C ASN A 294 10.30 6.68 -21.60
N ASP A 295 11.57 6.77 -21.18
CA ASP A 295 12.21 5.72 -20.36
C ASP A 295 11.52 5.56 -19.01
N ALA A 296 11.10 6.66 -18.37
CA ALA A 296 10.32 6.61 -17.14
C ALA A 296 8.96 5.94 -17.34
N LEU A 297 8.28 6.14 -18.48
CA LEU A 297 7.04 5.43 -18.82
C LEU A 297 7.28 3.94 -19.03
N PHE A 298 8.32 3.54 -19.76
CA PHE A 298 8.70 2.13 -19.91
C PHE A 298 8.97 1.48 -18.57
N PHE A 299 9.79 2.14 -17.74
CA PHE A 299 10.11 1.64 -16.40
C PHE A 299 8.86 1.35 -15.58
N VAL A 300 7.98 2.34 -15.39
CA VAL A 300 6.81 2.18 -14.51
C VAL A 300 5.82 1.16 -15.06
N LEU A 301 5.64 1.08 -16.39
CA LEU A 301 4.75 0.10 -17.03
C LEU A 301 5.26 -1.32 -16.83
N ILE A 302 6.51 -1.57 -17.17
CA ILE A 302 7.10 -2.92 -17.18
C ILE A 302 7.25 -3.42 -15.74
N VAL A 303 7.84 -2.61 -14.87
CA VAL A 303 8.09 -2.99 -13.46
C VAL A 303 6.77 -3.30 -12.76
N HIS A 304 5.78 -2.41 -12.83
CA HIS A 304 4.51 -2.63 -12.17
C HIS A 304 3.76 -3.86 -12.72
N SER A 305 3.81 -4.06 -14.04
CA SER A 305 3.15 -5.21 -14.67
C SER A 305 3.79 -6.54 -14.24
N ILE A 306 5.12 -6.63 -14.23
CA ILE A 306 5.82 -7.85 -13.83
C ILE A 306 5.67 -8.12 -12.33
N GLN A 307 5.76 -7.10 -11.48
CA GLN A 307 5.53 -7.25 -10.04
C GLN A 307 4.07 -7.62 -9.74
N THR A 308 3.11 -7.10 -10.50
CA THR A 308 1.70 -7.51 -10.41
C THR A 308 1.51 -8.98 -10.81
N LEU A 309 2.22 -9.44 -11.85
CA LEU A 309 2.20 -10.86 -12.22
C LEU A 309 2.71 -11.75 -11.09
N LEU A 310 3.79 -11.36 -10.40
CA LEU A 310 4.27 -12.08 -9.21
C LEU A 310 3.17 -12.19 -8.13
N VAL A 311 2.44 -11.10 -7.87
CA VAL A 311 1.32 -11.09 -6.91
C VAL A 311 0.22 -12.07 -7.33
N ILE A 312 -0.11 -12.13 -8.62
CA ILE A 312 -1.09 -13.09 -9.15
C ILE A 312 -0.61 -14.53 -8.93
N LEU A 313 0.63 -14.83 -9.27
CA LEU A 313 1.21 -16.17 -9.09
C LEU A 313 1.23 -16.60 -7.62
N LEU A 314 1.59 -15.70 -6.70
CA LEU A 314 1.51 -15.96 -5.26
C LEU A 314 0.08 -16.18 -4.77
N GLY A 315 -0.89 -15.45 -5.32
CA GLY A 315 -2.31 -15.66 -5.04
C GLY A 315 -2.81 -17.02 -5.48
N ILE A 316 -2.41 -17.47 -6.68
CA ILE A 316 -2.72 -18.80 -7.22
C ILE A 316 -2.07 -19.88 -6.34
N TYR A 317 -0.78 -19.72 -6.01
CA TYR A 317 -0.09 -20.60 -5.09
C TYR A 317 -0.80 -20.71 -3.74
N ALA A 318 -1.19 -19.59 -3.15
CA ALA A 318 -1.90 -19.57 -1.87
C ALA A 318 -3.25 -20.28 -1.96
N TRP A 319 -4.00 -20.07 -3.04
CA TRP A 319 -5.28 -20.75 -3.25
C TRP A 319 -5.12 -22.26 -3.35
N ILE A 320 -4.14 -22.74 -4.12
CA ILE A 320 -3.82 -24.16 -4.26
C ILE A 320 -3.36 -24.72 -2.90
N SER A 321 -2.40 -24.07 -2.23
CA SER A 321 -1.86 -24.49 -0.94
C SER A 321 -2.95 -24.59 0.14
N LEU A 322 -3.85 -23.62 0.19
CA LEU A 322 -4.98 -23.63 1.12
C LEU A 322 -5.99 -24.73 0.80
N SER A 323 -6.15 -25.12 -0.46
CA SER A 323 -7.07 -26.19 -0.87
C SER A 323 -6.64 -27.56 -0.31
N PHE A 324 -5.33 -27.78 -0.14
CA PHE A 324 -4.77 -28.99 0.48
C PHE A 324 -4.58 -28.88 1.99
N THR A 325 -4.92 -27.74 2.59
CA THR A 325 -4.75 -27.52 4.02
C THR A 325 -6.02 -27.88 4.78
N ASP A 326 -5.93 -28.81 5.76
CA ASP A 326 -7.05 -29.20 6.60
C ASP A 326 -7.59 -28.01 7.40
N LYS A 327 -8.93 -27.92 7.47
CA LYS A 327 -9.61 -26.89 8.27
C LYS A 327 -9.58 -27.28 9.74
N LYS A 328 -9.06 -26.39 10.59
CA LYS A 328 -9.22 -26.53 12.03
C LYS A 328 -10.58 -25.97 12.43
N MET A 329 -11.52 -26.85 12.76
CA MET A 329 -12.77 -26.42 13.36
C MET A 329 -12.52 -25.96 14.80
N ARG A 330 -13.01 -24.77 15.15
CA ARG A 330 -13.01 -24.32 16.53
C ARG A 330 -13.95 -25.27 17.30
N LYS A 331 -13.42 -25.99 18.29
CA LYS A 331 -14.30 -26.65 19.27
C LYS A 331 -15.06 -25.54 19.99
N ILE A 332 -16.36 -25.48 19.75
CA ILE A 332 -17.31 -24.53 20.37
C ILE A 332 -17.38 -24.86 21.86
#